data_54bedd18d1c408bfe3bfd613e3193a6e
#
_entry.id   54bedd18d1c408bfe3bfd613e3193a6e
#
_cell.length_a   1.000
_cell.length_b   1.000
_cell.length_c   1.000
_cell.angle_alpha   90.00
_cell.angle_beta   90.00
_cell.angle_gamma   90.00
#
_symmetry.space_group_name_H-M   'P 1'
#
loop_
_entity.id
_entity.type
_entity.pdbx_description
1 polymer ?
#
loop_
_entity_poly.entity_id
_entity_poly.type
_entity_poly.pdbx_seq_one_letter_code
_entity_poly.pdbx_strand_id
1 'polypeptide(L)'
;MAPAALRAARRRDRRVYTRSHPVLFALLAATRRRPVTRIGGAVLVHGTEPYRQALTRVPLDRTAAGTTGGAARELSTGGTLFDQDGTGHRATRRAVADGLGAAGVERLRPVWQEVLARRLAPLAEGREVDLVPLARELAGATVCALLGTTGAPQADAEAVAEAAARAAAAAVRDHLPGPRPPGTARAAATATARLQTLLVPSGEPGEETDTALRAMLAVAAVNTTVAALPRAAAWCADAGLWDQAADERLRPALVGELLRVVAPSPLLPRVAAADADLDGCPVRAGDRLILVARHAARAHAEPPDARHPAPPAVARLVFGAGGHACLGARLARAQLDDTLAALAPHRPAVVRARVDRAAALPGWRSLTVRATRPPTENR
;
A
#
# COMPACT_ATOMS: atom_id res chain seq x y z
N MET A 1 -17.74 -6.16 19.67
CA MET A 1 -16.61 -5.20 19.84
C MET A 1 -17.03 -4.04 20.72
N ALA A 2 -16.25 -3.69 21.76
CA ALA A 2 -16.60 -2.60 22.69
C ALA A 2 -16.50 -1.23 21.98
N PRO A 3 -17.49 -0.32 22.16
CA PRO A 3 -17.49 0.98 21.49
C PRO A 3 -16.27 1.86 21.81
N ALA A 4 -15.69 1.73 23.01
CA ALA A 4 -14.48 2.46 23.40
C ALA A 4 -13.23 1.99 22.64
N ALA A 5 -13.04 0.68 22.49
CA ALA A 5 -11.94 0.07 21.74
C ALA A 5 -11.99 0.50 20.26
N LEU A 6 -13.16 0.46 19.65
CA LEU A 6 -13.34 0.93 18.26
C LEU A 6 -13.00 2.42 18.11
N ARG A 7 -13.41 3.27 19.06
CA ARG A 7 -13.05 4.69 19.03
C ARG A 7 -11.53 4.91 19.16
N ALA A 8 -10.85 4.08 19.96
CA ALA A 8 -9.40 4.14 20.13
C ALA A 8 -8.68 3.77 18.82
N ALA A 9 -9.07 2.66 18.18
CA ALA A 9 -8.53 2.20 16.91
C ALA A 9 -8.71 3.24 15.79
N ARG A 10 -9.93 3.76 15.63
CA ARG A 10 -10.24 4.83 14.67
C ARG A 10 -9.43 6.11 14.92
N ARG A 11 -9.26 6.50 16.17
CA ARG A 11 -8.48 7.68 16.54
C ARG A 11 -7.00 7.49 16.21
N ARG A 12 -6.43 6.31 16.47
CA ARG A 12 -5.04 5.99 16.12
C ARG A 12 -4.85 5.99 14.61
N ASP A 13 -5.68 5.29 13.86
CA ASP A 13 -5.60 5.26 12.40
C ASP A 13 -5.77 6.65 11.78
N ARG A 14 -6.72 7.45 12.27
CA ARG A 14 -6.93 8.83 11.81
C ARG A 14 -5.69 9.70 12.01
N ARG A 15 -4.91 9.51 13.08
CA ARG A 15 -3.66 10.27 13.31
C ARG A 15 -2.66 10.12 12.18
N VAL A 16 -2.62 8.97 11.52
CA VAL A 16 -1.70 8.72 10.40
C VAL A 16 -1.99 9.70 9.27
N TYR A 17 -3.26 9.84 8.89
CA TYR A 17 -3.68 10.75 7.83
C TYR A 17 -3.53 12.23 8.22
N THR A 18 -4.07 12.60 9.39
CA THR A 18 -4.10 14.02 9.83
C THR A 18 -2.73 14.57 10.18
N ARG A 19 -1.72 13.73 10.44
CA ARG A 19 -0.35 14.17 10.70
C ARG A 19 0.55 14.09 9.47
N SER A 20 0.20 13.28 8.46
CA SER A 20 0.94 13.25 7.20
C SER A 20 0.59 14.45 6.31
N HIS A 21 -0.69 14.68 6.03
CA HIS A 21 -1.18 15.76 5.14
C HIS A 21 -2.48 16.35 5.70
N PRO A 22 -2.41 17.21 6.74
CA PRO A 22 -3.58 17.67 7.49
C PRO A 22 -4.59 18.41 6.62
N VAL A 23 -4.14 19.35 5.79
CA VAL A 23 -5.03 20.17 4.93
C VAL A 23 -5.73 19.30 3.89
N LEU A 24 -4.99 18.41 3.20
CA LEU A 24 -5.54 17.51 2.21
C LEU A 24 -6.62 16.60 2.80
N PHE A 25 -6.33 15.92 3.89
CA PHE A 25 -7.30 15.00 4.50
C PHE A 25 -8.47 15.71 5.18
N ALA A 26 -8.30 16.97 5.62
CA ALA A 26 -9.43 17.79 6.08
C ALA A 26 -10.36 18.17 4.91
N LEU A 27 -9.81 18.59 3.77
CA LEU A 27 -10.58 18.88 2.55
C LEU A 27 -11.36 17.64 2.07
N LEU A 28 -10.70 16.49 1.98
CA LEU A 28 -11.34 15.24 1.59
C LEU A 28 -12.44 14.82 2.57
N ALA A 29 -12.27 15.06 3.86
CA ALA A 29 -13.29 14.78 4.86
C ALA A 29 -14.49 15.73 4.76
N ALA A 30 -14.27 16.99 4.44
CA ALA A 30 -15.32 18.00 4.27
C ALA A 30 -16.20 17.72 3.03
N THR A 31 -15.58 17.23 1.95
CA THR A 31 -16.26 17.01 0.65
C THR A 31 -16.91 15.62 0.51
N ARG A 32 -16.62 14.67 1.38
CA ARG A 32 -17.02 13.24 1.27
C ARG A 32 -18.52 12.95 1.29
N ARG A 33 -19.36 13.92 1.67
CA ARG A 33 -20.84 13.74 1.71
C ARG A 33 -21.43 13.62 0.30
N ARG A 34 -20.76 14.19 -0.71
CA ARG A 34 -21.15 14.06 -2.12
C ARG A 34 -20.30 12.96 -2.77
N PRO A 35 -20.91 12.06 -3.56
CA PRO A 35 -20.19 10.98 -4.25
C PRO A 35 -19.08 11.51 -5.17
N VAL A 36 -19.38 12.63 -5.84
CA VAL A 36 -18.46 13.38 -6.71
C VAL A 36 -18.54 14.86 -6.37
N THR A 37 -17.40 15.54 -6.33
CA THR A 37 -17.33 16.98 -6.07
C THR A 37 -16.29 17.62 -6.95
N ARG A 38 -16.67 18.64 -7.74
CA ARG A 38 -15.75 19.45 -8.53
C ARG A 38 -15.23 20.64 -7.72
N ILE A 39 -13.92 20.83 -7.75
CA ILE A 39 -13.25 22.01 -7.15
C ILE A 39 -12.24 22.53 -8.17
N GLY A 40 -12.59 23.62 -8.86
CA GLY A 40 -11.79 24.12 -9.98
C GLY A 40 -11.60 23.06 -11.08
N GLY A 41 -10.36 22.84 -11.50
CA GLY A 41 -9.99 21.79 -12.48
C GLY A 41 -9.81 20.39 -11.90
N ALA A 42 -10.17 20.15 -10.63
CA ALA A 42 -10.08 18.85 -9.99
C ALA A 42 -11.46 18.27 -9.66
N VAL A 43 -11.63 16.98 -9.88
CA VAL A 43 -12.84 16.21 -9.54
C VAL A 43 -12.48 15.22 -8.43
N LEU A 44 -13.04 15.41 -7.25
CA LEU A 44 -12.87 14.50 -6.10
C LEU A 44 -13.93 13.42 -6.18
N VAL A 45 -13.52 12.15 -6.19
CA VAL A 45 -14.42 11.00 -6.33
C VAL A 45 -14.40 10.20 -5.03
N HIS A 46 -15.49 10.25 -4.28
CA HIS A 46 -15.65 9.61 -2.97
C HIS A 46 -16.59 8.39 -3.00
N GLY A 47 -17.57 8.41 -3.91
CA GLY A 47 -18.57 7.35 -4.00
C GLY A 47 -18.00 6.03 -4.51
N THR A 48 -18.53 4.92 -4.01
CA THR A 48 -18.12 3.55 -4.41
C THR A 48 -18.30 3.33 -5.92
N GLU A 49 -19.48 3.65 -6.43
CA GLU A 49 -19.80 3.44 -7.85
C GLU A 49 -19.08 4.44 -8.77
N PRO A 50 -19.09 5.77 -8.52
CA PRO A 50 -18.29 6.71 -9.32
C PRO A 50 -16.79 6.39 -9.33
N TYR A 51 -16.24 5.91 -8.21
CA TYR A 51 -14.84 5.47 -8.15
C TYR A 51 -14.57 4.30 -9.10
N ARG A 52 -15.47 3.30 -9.10
CA ARG A 52 -15.36 2.14 -10.00
C ARG A 52 -15.51 2.58 -11.47
N GLN A 53 -16.48 3.44 -11.77
CA GLN A 53 -16.70 3.98 -13.12
C GLN A 53 -15.50 4.78 -13.61
N ALA A 54 -14.90 5.63 -12.78
CA ALA A 54 -13.71 6.38 -13.12
C ALA A 54 -12.53 5.49 -13.53
N LEU A 55 -12.39 4.29 -12.91
CA LEU A 55 -11.32 3.34 -13.23
C LEU A 55 -11.62 2.42 -14.41
N THR A 56 -12.90 2.26 -14.80
CA THR A 56 -13.30 1.24 -15.80
C THR A 56 -13.94 1.82 -17.06
N ARG A 57 -14.45 3.06 -17.00
CA ARG A 57 -15.21 3.67 -18.11
C ARG A 57 -14.64 5.00 -18.59
N VAL A 58 -14.02 5.80 -17.69
CA VAL A 58 -13.40 7.07 -18.10
C VAL A 58 -12.09 6.76 -18.81
N PRO A 59 -11.89 7.29 -20.03
CA PRO A 59 -10.57 7.24 -20.67
C PRO A 59 -9.56 8.04 -19.82
N LEU A 60 -8.46 7.40 -19.43
CA LEU A 60 -7.47 8.01 -18.54
C LEU A 60 -6.12 8.17 -19.24
N ASP A 61 -5.53 9.36 -19.14
CA ASP A 61 -4.15 9.59 -19.56
C ASP A 61 -3.21 8.97 -18.50
N ARG A 62 -2.50 7.93 -18.93
CA ARG A 62 -1.57 7.18 -18.07
C ARG A 62 -0.22 7.87 -17.91
N THR A 63 0.07 8.82 -18.77
CA THR A 63 1.37 9.52 -18.80
C THR A 63 1.30 10.93 -18.24
N ALA A 64 0.12 11.42 -17.92
CA ALA A 64 -0.09 12.78 -17.43
C ALA A 64 0.71 13.09 -16.17
N ALA A 65 1.30 14.25 -16.12
CA ALA A 65 2.00 14.76 -14.95
C ALA A 65 1.12 14.79 -13.70
N GLY A 66 1.69 14.46 -12.54
CA GLY A 66 0.97 14.40 -11.28
C GLY A 66 0.07 13.17 -11.11
N THR A 67 0.21 12.16 -11.96
CA THR A 67 -0.38 10.82 -11.80
C THR A 67 0.68 9.80 -11.43
N THR A 68 0.25 8.62 -11.00
CA THR A 68 1.19 7.52 -10.71
C THR A 68 1.98 7.10 -11.94
N GLY A 69 1.34 7.09 -13.12
CA GLY A 69 2.01 6.75 -14.39
C GLY A 69 2.97 7.84 -14.84
N GLY A 70 2.59 9.13 -14.71
CA GLY A 70 3.49 10.25 -14.98
C GLY A 70 4.73 10.20 -14.10
N ALA A 71 4.56 9.95 -12.78
CA ALA A 71 5.68 9.79 -11.86
C ALA A 71 6.58 8.59 -12.23
N ALA A 72 5.99 7.47 -12.65
CA ALA A 72 6.75 6.31 -13.12
C ALA A 72 7.56 6.64 -14.37
N ARG A 73 6.99 7.40 -15.31
CA ARG A 73 7.65 7.82 -16.54
C ARG A 73 8.78 8.83 -16.31
N GLU A 74 8.64 9.74 -15.34
CA GLU A 74 9.68 10.68 -14.96
C GLU A 74 10.91 10.00 -14.33
N LEU A 75 10.69 8.85 -13.69
CA LEU A 75 11.73 8.06 -13.02
C LEU A 75 12.34 6.96 -13.93
N SER A 76 11.83 6.80 -15.16
CA SER A 76 12.25 5.77 -16.10
C SER A 76 12.09 6.27 -17.54
N THR A 77 12.66 5.54 -18.51
CA THR A 77 12.45 5.80 -19.95
C THR A 77 11.06 5.39 -20.45
N GLY A 78 10.13 5.02 -19.55
CA GLY A 78 8.80 4.52 -19.87
C GLY A 78 8.74 2.99 -19.96
N GLY A 79 7.58 2.45 -20.36
CA GLY A 79 7.38 1.01 -20.52
C GLY A 79 7.04 0.26 -19.25
N THR A 80 6.64 0.99 -18.18
CA THR A 80 6.18 0.38 -16.91
C THR A 80 4.69 0.06 -16.94
N LEU A 81 4.22 -0.75 -15.99
CA LEU A 81 2.78 -1.07 -15.86
C LEU A 81 1.89 0.14 -15.55
N PHE A 82 2.46 1.23 -15.03
CA PHE A 82 1.68 2.38 -14.61
C PHE A 82 1.46 3.40 -15.74
N ASP A 83 2.38 3.50 -16.69
CA ASP A 83 2.34 4.45 -17.80
C ASP A 83 1.90 3.84 -19.13
N GLN A 84 1.76 2.51 -19.19
CA GLN A 84 1.26 1.78 -20.36
C GLN A 84 -0.27 1.65 -20.38
N ASP A 85 -0.82 1.43 -21.57
CA ASP A 85 -2.20 1.00 -21.83
C ASP A 85 -2.27 0.02 -23.01
N GLY A 86 -3.45 -0.52 -23.29
CA GLY A 86 -3.71 -1.35 -24.46
C GLY A 86 -2.93 -2.68 -24.48
N THR A 87 -2.36 -3.02 -25.63
CA THR A 87 -1.68 -4.32 -25.87
C THR A 87 -0.35 -4.43 -25.14
N GLY A 88 0.45 -3.35 -25.09
CA GLY A 88 1.73 -3.29 -24.36
C GLY A 88 1.51 -3.56 -22.88
N HIS A 89 0.58 -2.84 -22.24
CA HIS A 89 0.21 -3.09 -20.85
C HIS A 89 -0.18 -4.55 -20.61
N ARG A 90 -1.00 -5.15 -21.49
CA ARG A 90 -1.41 -6.54 -21.32
C ARG A 90 -0.25 -7.53 -21.42
N ALA A 91 0.74 -7.25 -22.28
CA ALA A 91 1.93 -8.08 -22.42
C ALA A 91 2.82 -8.00 -21.18
N THR A 92 3.19 -6.78 -20.75
CA THR A 92 3.97 -6.56 -19.52
C THR A 92 3.27 -7.13 -18.29
N ARG A 93 1.94 -6.92 -18.18
CA ARG A 93 1.15 -7.47 -17.08
C ARG A 93 1.17 -9.00 -17.03
N ARG A 94 1.11 -9.69 -18.19
CA ARG A 94 1.23 -11.16 -18.25
C ARG A 94 2.59 -11.65 -17.81
N ALA A 95 3.65 -11.01 -18.26
CA ALA A 95 5.03 -11.36 -17.88
C ALA A 95 5.26 -11.31 -16.35
N VAL A 96 4.64 -10.36 -15.66
CA VAL A 96 4.76 -10.23 -14.19
C VAL A 96 3.75 -11.12 -13.44
N ALA A 97 2.64 -11.50 -14.08
CA ALA A 97 1.52 -12.19 -13.41
C ALA A 97 1.90 -13.57 -12.86
N ASP A 98 2.83 -14.30 -13.48
CA ASP A 98 3.23 -15.63 -13.02
C ASP A 98 3.94 -15.59 -11.66
N GLY A 99 4.76 -14.57 -11.43
CA GLY A 99 5.43 -14.35 -10.13
C GLY A 99 4.47 -13.94 -9.00
N LEU A 100 3.33 -13.31 -9.35
CA LEU A 100 2.34 -12.79 -8.40
C LEU A 100 1.02 -13.60 -8.40
N GLY A 101 0.94 -14.65 -9.21
CA GLY A 101 -0.15 -15.63 -9.21
C GLY A 101 -0.13 -16.54 -7.99
N ALA A 102 -1.05 -17.52 -7.93
CA ALA A 102 -1.13 -18.42 -6.78
C ALA A 102 0.17 -19.17 -6.53
N ALA A 103 0.69 -19.85 -7.54
CA ALA A 103 1.95 -20.61 -7.43
C ALA A 103 3.16 -19.71 -7.14
N GLY A 104 3.22 -18.50 -7.75
CA GLY A 104 4.27 -17.52 -7.48
C GLY A 104 4.29 -17.05 -6.03
N VAL A 105 3.12 -16.72 -5.49
CA VAL A 105 2.98 -16.30 -4.08
C VAL A 105 3.38 -17.42 -3.11
N GLU A 106 2.98 -18.67 -3.38
CA GLU A 106 3.37 -19.81 -2.53
C GLU A 106 4.88 -20.09 -2.59
N ARG A 107 5.54 -19.90 -3.75
CA ARG A 107 7.01 -20.00 -3.82
C ARG A 107 7.72 -18.90 -3.02
N LEU A 108 7.15 -17.71 -2.94
CA LEU A 108 7.71 -16.59 -2.17
C LEU A 108 7.42 -16.70 -0.67
N ARG A 109 6.39 -17.45 -0.27
CA ARG A 109 5.88 -17.50 1.10
C ARG A 109 6.94 -17.84 2.16
N PRO A 110 7.85 -18.82 1.97
CA PRO A 110 8.89 -19.11 2.94
C PRO A 110 9.79 -17.91 3.26
N VAL A 111 10.05 -17.04 2.28
CA VAL A 111 10.92 -15.87 2.45
C VAL A 111 10.41 -14.93 3.54
N TRP A 112 9.13 -14.56 3.50
CA TRP A 112 8.60 -13.65 4.52
C TRP A 112 8.24 -14.39 5.82
N GLN A 113 7.94 -15.68 5.78
CA GLN A 113 7.71 -16.46 6.99
C GLN A 113 8.97 -16.56 7.84
N GLU A 114 10.15 -16.71 7.24
CA GLU A 114 11.43 -16.66 7.94
C GLU A 114 11.65 -15.31 8.62
N VAL A 115 11.38 -14.20 7.93
CA VAL A 115 11.46 -12.85 8.51
C VAL A 115 10.49 -12.70 9.70
N LEU A 116 9.25 -13.17 9.56
CA LEU A 116 8.26 -13.14 10.63
C LEU A 116 8.72 -13.95 11.85
N ALA A 117 9.15 -15.19 11.65
CA ALA A 117 9.62 -16.05 12.73
C ALA A 117 10.76 -15.40 13.51
N ARG A 118 11.77 -14.91 12.83
CA ARG A 118 12.94 -14.31 13.45
C ARG A 118 12.62 -12.96 14.12
N ARG A 119 11.88 -12.06 13.45
CA ARG A 119 11.59 -10.71 13.96
C ARG A 119 10.53 -10.68 15.06
N LEU A 120 9.66 -11.69 15.15
CA LEU A 120 8.64 -11.76 16.19
C LEU A 120 9.05 -12.64 17.40
N ALA A 121 10.15 -13.40 17.31
CA ALA A 121 10.66 -14.22 18.41
C ALA A 121 10.74 -13.44 19.75
N PRO A 122 11.17 -12.16 19.81
CA PRO A 122 11.23 -11.42 21.06
C PRO A 122 9.87 -11.26 21.76
N LEU A 123 8.74 -11.34 21.05
CA LEU A 123 7.41 -11.26 21.67
C LEU A 123 7.13 -12.48 22.60
N ALA A 124 7.65 -13.66 22.28
CA ALA A 124 7.53 -14.83 23.13
C ALA A 124 8.23 -14.66 24.50
N GLU A 125 9.26 -13.81 24.54
CA GLU A 125 10.00 -13.47 25.74
C GLU A 125 9.43 -12.20 26.44
N GLY A 126 8.27 -11.70 26.03
CA GLY A 126 7.65 -10.49 26.56
C GLY A 126 8.38 -9.18 26.19
N ARG A 127 9.35 -9.24 25.28
CA ARG A 127 10.09 -8.06 24.79
C ARG A 127 9.28 -7.28 23.76
N GLU A 128 9.64 -6.02 23.57
CA GLU A 128 9.03 -5.14 22.59
C GLU A 128 9.57 -5.40 21.17
N VAL A 129 8.69 -5.29 20.17
CA VAL A 129 9.04 -5.39 18.74
C VAL A 129 8.49 -4.17 17.99
N ASP A 130 9.32 -3.53 17.16
CA ASP A 130 8.86 -2.51 16.22
C ASP A 130 8.46 -3.17 14.89
N LEU A 131 7.20 -3.05 14.53
CA LEU A 131 6.63 -3.67 13.33
C LEU A 131 6.99 -2.93 12.03
N VAL A 132 7.54 -1.71 12.08
CA VAL A 132 7.91 -0.98 10.87
C VAL A 132 9.20 -1.54 10.24
N PRO A 133 10.31 -1.73 10.98
CA PRO A 133 11.48 -2.43 10.46
C PRO A 133 11.17 -3.85 9.98
N LEU A 134 10.31 -4.59 10.72
CA LEU A 134 9.84 -5.91 10.29
C LEU A 134 9.17 -5.83 8.91
N ALA A 135 8.21 -4.91 8.73
CA ALA A 135 7.49 -4.77 7.45
C ALA A 135 8.42 -4.35 6.31
N ARG A 136 9.43 -3.52 6.59
CA ARG A 136 10.45 -3.13 5.58
C ARG A 136 11.28 -4.32 5.13
N GLU A 137 11.81 -5.09 6.07
CA GLU A 137 12.60 -6.27 5.75
C GLU A 137 11.78 -7.33 5.02
N LEU A 138 10.56 -7.60 5.50
CA LEU A 138 9.64 -8.53 4.88
C LEU A 138 9.37 -8.15 3.42
N ALA A 139 9.05 -6.86 3.16
CA ALA A 139 8.77 -6.38 1.82
C ALA A 139 10.04 -6.40 0.94
N GLY A 140 11.19 -5.98 1.47
CA GLY A 140 12.47 -5.99 0.76
C GLY A 140 12.90 -7.41 0.37
N ALA A 141 12.88 -8.35 1.31
CA ALA A 141 13.22 -9.75 1.06
C ALA A 141 12.29 -10.38 0.01
N THR A 142 10.98 -10.09 0.09
CA THR A 142 10.02 -10.56 -0.91
C THR A 142 10.32 -9.99 -2.29
N VAL A 143 10.66 -8.71 -2.39
CA VAL A 143 11.01 -8.05 -3.66
C VAL A 143 12.29 -8.65 -4.24
N CYS A 144 13.35 -8.83 -3.43
CA CYS A 144 14.59 -9.46 -3.87
C CYS A 144 14.33 -10.87 -4.43
N ALA A 145 13.54 -11.67 -3.71
CA ALA A 145 13.18 -13.03 -4.17
C ALA A 145 12.32 -13.02 -5.44
N LEU A 146 11.34 -12.10 -5.54
CA LEU A 146 10.49 -11.96 -6.72
C LEU A 146 11.29 -11.58 -7.96
N LEU A 147 12.29 -10.72 -7.81
CA LEU A 147 13.09 -10.18 -8.90
C LEU A 147 14.39 -10.97 -9.16
N GLY A 148 14.66 -12.03 -8.38
CA GLY A 148 15.85 -12.85 -8.55
C GLY A 148 17.15 -12.11 -8.24
N THR A 149 17.11 -11.08 -7.40
CA THR A 149 18.29 -10.39 -6.91
C THR A 149 18.84 -11.14 -5.70
N THR A 150 19.76 -12.07 -5.87
CA THR A 150 20.31 -12.88 -4.79
C THR A 150 21.79 -12.58 -4.59
N GLY A 151 22.13 -12.00 -3.46
CA GLY A 151 23.49 -11.76 -3.01
C GLY A 151 23.62 -12.05 -1.51
N ALA A 152 23.52 -11.05 -0.64
CA ALA A 152 23.51 -11.22 0.81
C ALA A 152 22.09 -10.97 1.36
N PRO A 153 21.37 -11.98 1.84
CA PRO A 153 19.90 -11.93 1.91
C PRO A 153 19.30 -10.78 2.76
N GLN A 154 19.97 -10.38 3.85
CA GLN A 154 19.40 -9.39 4.79
C GLN A 154 19.80 -7.94 4.51
N ALA A 155 21.08 -7.69 4.23
CA ALA A 155 21.56 -6.33 3.95
C ALA A 155 20.94 -5.78 2.67
N ASP A 156 20.73 -6.64 1.68
CA ASP A 156 20.12 -6.27 0.40
C ASP A 156 18.62 -5.97 0.56
N ALA A 157 17.90 -6.74 1.37
CA ALA A 157 16.46 -6.52 1.64
C ALA A 157 16.19 -5.16 2.31
N GLU A 158 16.97 -4.78 3.32
CA GLU A 158 16.84 -3.48 3.99
C GLU A 158 17.27 -2.33 3.07
N ALA A 159 18.35 -2.48 2.31
CA ALA A 159 18.83 -1.47 1.36
C ALA A 159 17.82 -1.23 0.23
N VAL A 160 17.23 -2.30 -0.34
CA VAL A 160 16.19 -2.20 -1.36
C VAL A 160 14.94 -1.53 -0.79
N ALA A 161 14.49 -1.91 0.41
CA ALA A 161 13.33 -1.31 1.04
C ALA A 161 13.56 0.19 1.33
N GLU A 162 14.73 0.57 1.80
CA GLU A 162 15.07 1.97 2.06
C GLU A 162 15.14 2.78 0.76
N ALA A 163 15.79 2.26 -0.27
CA ALA A 163 15.90 2.94 -1.56
C ALA A 163 14.52 3.10 -2.22
N ALA A 164 13.67 2.07 -2.19
CA ALA A 164 12.29 2.14 -2.68
C ALA A 164 11.44 3.16 -1.92
N ALA A 165 11.58 3.23 -0.60
CA ALA A 165 10.88 4.22 0.21
C ALA A 165 11.33 5.65 -0.09
N ARG A 166 12.63 5.88 -0.27
CA ARG A 166 13.19 7.19 -0.64
C ARG A 166 12.75 7.63 -2.03
N ALA A 167 12.79 6.73 -3.03
CA ALA A 167 12.33 7.01 -4.38
C ALA A 167 10.85 7.41 -4.40
N ALA A 168 9.99 6.65 -3.73
CA ALA A 168 8.57 6.98 -3.61
C ALA A 168 8.32 8.31 -2.90
N ALA A 169 9.00 8.57 -1.77
CA ALA A 169 8.84 9.81 -1.01
C ALA A 169 9.28 11.04 -1.80
N ALA A 170 10.30 10.91 -2.63
CA ALA A 170 10.75 11.96 -3.52
C ALA A 170 9.73 12.22 -4.64
N ALA A 171 9.25 11.18 -5.32
CA ALA A 171 8.23 11.28 -6.36
C ALA A 171 6.93 11.93 -5.85
N VAL A 172 6.44 11.53 -4.67
CA VAL A 172 5.21 12.12 -4.08
C VAL A 172 5.39 13.60 -3.77
N ARG A 173 6.57 14.03 -3.29
CA ARG A 173 6.83 15.45 -2.99
C ARG A 173 6.77 16.33 -4.24
N ASP A 174 7.20 15.83 -5.38
CA ASP A 174 7.14 16.56 -6.65
C ASP A 174 5.71 16.74 -7.17
N HIS A 175 4.79 15.88 -6.74
CA HIS A 175 3.39 15.91 -7.17
C HIS A 175 2.43 16.58 -6.19
N LEU A 176 2.88 16.91 -4.97
CA LEU A 176 2.06 17.64 -4.01
C LEU A 176 2.03 19.14 -4.33
N PRO A 177 0.87 19.82 -4.18
CA PRO A 177 0.80 21.26 -4.33
C PRO A 177 1.60 21.95 -3.22
N GLY A 178 2.49 22.87 -3.59
CA GLY A 178 3.29 23.66 -2.65
C GLY A 178 4.66 24.05 -3.22
N PRO A 179 5.43 24.89 -2.49
CA PRO A 179 6.78 25.23 -2.92
C PRO A 179 7.67 23.98 -2.88
N ARG A 180 8.36 23.75 -3.98
CA ARG A 180 9.33 22.64 -4.10
C ARG A 180 10.65 23.06 -3.48
N PRO A 181 11.16 22.35 -2.46
CA PRO A 181 12.51 22.61 -1.96
C PRO A 181 13.54 22.42 -3.07
N PRO A 182 14.57 23.26 -3.14
CA PRO A 182 15.67 23.08 -4.08
C PRO A 182 16.27 21.68 -3.97
N GLY A 183 16.56 21.04 -5.11
CA GLY A 183 17.22 19.73 -5.14
C GLY A 183 16.29 18.50 -4.99
N THR A 184 14.97 18.67 -4.89
CA THR A 184 14.01 17.54 -4.81
C THR A 184 14.10 16.58 -6.00
N ALA A 185 14.15 17.12 -7.21
CA ALA A 185 14.28 16.30 -8.43
C ALA A 185 15.60 15.52 -8.47
N ARG A 186 16.70 16.16 -8.05
CA ARG A 186 18.01 15.48 -7.95
C ARG A 186 18.00 14.38 -6.90
N ALA A 187 17.37 14.61 -5.76
CA ALA A 187 17.22 13.61 -4.70
C ALA A 187 16.36 12.42 -5.17
N ALA A 188 15.30 12.68 -5.96
CA ALA A 188 14.48 11.64 -6.58
C ALA A 188 15.29 10.80 -7.57
N ALA A 189 16.00 11.44 -8.48
CA ALA A 189 16.85 10.77 -9.45
C ALA A 189 17.94 9.92 -8.77
N THR A 190 18.60 10.45 -7.74
CA THR A 190 19.63 9.71 -6.97
C THR A 190 19.03 8.50 -6.26
N ALA A 191 17.85 8.63 -5.64
CA ALA A 191 17.18 7.52 -4.95
C ALA A 191 16.76 6.43 -5.94
N THR A 192 16.25 6.81 -7.10
CA THR A 192 15.87 5.88 -8.18
C THR A 192 17.09 5.16 -8.76
N ALA A 193 18.16 5.88 -9.07
CA ALA A 193 19.41 5.28 -9.56
C ALA A 193 19.97 4.28 -8.55
N ARG A 194 19.96 4.62 -7.27
CA ARG A 194 20.37 3.71 -6.17
C ARG A 194 19.50 2.45 -6.15
N LEU A 195 18.19 2.59 -6.26
CA LEU A 195 17.27 1.45 -6.28
C LEU A 195 17.54 0.56 -7.51
N GLN A 196 17.70 1.16 -8.69
CA GLN A 196 18.01 0.44 -9.91
C GLN A 196 19.31 -0.37 -9.78
N THR A 197 20.38 0.24 -9.24
CA THR A 197 21.64 -0.45 -8.98
C THR A 197 21.48 -1.69 -8.08
N LEU A 198 20.64 -1.58 -7.03
CA LEU A 198 20.36 -2.68 -6.08
C LEU A 198 19.51 -3.81 -6.71
N LEU A 199 18.79 -3.53 -7.79
CA LEU A 199 17.90 -4.48 -8.44
C LEU A 199 18.46 -5.12 -9.71
N VAL A 200 19.70 -4.79 -10.09
CA VAL A 200 20.39 -5.45 -11.22
C VAL A 200 20.69 -6.90 -10.82
N PRO A 201 20.31 -7.90 -11.63
CA PRO A 201 20.70 -9.29 -11.40
C PRO A 201 22.22 -9.44 -11.46
N SER A 202 22.80 -10.33 -10.66
CA SER A 202 24.21 -10.66 -10.73
C SER A 202 24.47 -11.46 -12.03
N GLY A 203 24.99 -10.81 -13.07
CA GLY A 203 25.51 -11.53 -14.24
C GLY A 203 25.19 -11.00 -15.63
N GLU A 204 24.12 -10.22 -15.83
CA GLU A 204 23.82 -9.66 -17.15
C GLU A 204 23.31 -8.21 -17.05
N PRO A 205 23.75 -7.27 -17.89
CA PRO A 205 23.11 -5.97 -18.00
C PRO A 205 21.71 -6.16 -18.60
N GLY A 206 20.67 -6.05 -17.76
CA GLY A 206 19.29 -6.07 -18.22
C GLY A 206 18.98 -4.88 -19.12
N GLU A 207 18.00 -5.03 -20.01
CA GLU A 207 17.47 -3.92 -20.78
C GLU A 207 16.96 -2.82 -19.82
N GLU A 208 17.14 -1.56 -20.21
CA GLU A 208 16.75 -0.39 -19.39
C GLU A 208 15.27 -0.43 -18.98
N THR A 209 14.40 -0.93 -19.87
CA THR A 209 12.98 -1.13 -19.62
C THR A 209 12.70 -2.16 -18.50
N ASP A 210 13.48 -3.25 -18.44
CA ASP A 210 13.35 -4.25 -17.36
C ASP A 210 13.76 -3.67 -16.01
N THR A 211 14.85 -2.90 -15.98
CA THR A 211 15.33 -2.21 -14.77
C THR A 211 14.28 -1.21 -14.23
N ALA A 212 13.62 -0.46 -15.11
CA ALA A 212 12.56 0.47 -14.74
C ALA A 212 11.33 -0.25 -14.17
N LEU A 213 10.91 -1.36 -14.79
CA LEU A 213 9.81 -2.19 -14.32
C LEU A 213 10.12 -2.80 -12.95
N ARG A 214 11.33 -3.31 -12.74
CA ARG A 214 11.81 -3.83 -11.45
C ARG A 214 11.74 -2.77 -10.35
N ALA A 215 12.26 -1.56 -10.61
CA ALA A 215 12.23 -0.44 -9.67
C ALA A 215 10.79 -0.03 -9.33
N MET A 216 9.91 0.02 -10.32
CA MET A 216 8.48 0.29 -10.11
C MET A 216 7.81 -0.77 -9.22
N LEU A 217 8.07 -2.07 -9.48
CA LEU A 217 7.53 -3.16 -8.67
C LEU A 217 8.02 -3.07 -7.22
N ALA A 218 9.30 -2.79 -7.02
CA ALA A 218 9.90 -2.60 -5.69
C ALA A 218 9.25 -1.42 -4.95
N VAL A 219 9.13 -0.26 -5.60
CA VAL A 219 8.47 0.92 -5.02
C VAL A 219 7.03 0.62 -4.64
N ALA A 220 6.27 -0.03 -5.53
CA ALA A 220 4.86 -0.36 -5.28
C ALA A 220 4.70 -1.36 -4.13
N ALA A 221 5.48 -2.44 -4.10
CA ALA A 221 5.37 -3.49 -3.09
C ALA A 221 5.83 -3.01 -1.71
N VAL A 222 7.00 -2.37 -1.62
CA VAL A 222 7.58 -1.94 -0.33
C VAL A 222 6.68 -0.92 0.35
N ASN A 223 6.33 0.18 -0.34
CA ASN A 223 5.61 1.27 0.31
C ASN A 223 4.22 0.89 0.79
N THR A 224 3.50 0.09 0.00
CA THR A 224 2.15 -0.35 0.38
C THR A 224 2.17 -1.37 1.51
N THR A 225 3.13 -2.30 1.53
CA THR A 225 3.30 -3.29 2.60
C THR A 225 3.68 -2.62 3.91
N VAL A 226 4.67 -1.70 3.90
CA VAL A 226 5.10 -0.95 5.09
C VAL A 226 3.99 -0.06 5.64
N ALA A 227 3.14 0.51 4.77
CA ALA A 227 1.97 1.27 5.21
C ALA A 227 0.85 0.37 5.75
N ALA A 228 0.68 -0.86 5.23
CA ALA A 228 -0.43 -1.74 5.57
C ALA A 228 -0.21 -2.55 6.84
N LEU A 229 0.88 -3.33 6.92
CA LEU A 229 1.07 -4.34 7.97
C LEU A 229 1.04 -3.75 9.39
N PRO A 230 1.84 -2.70 9.72
CA PRO A 230 1.81 -2.14 11.07
C PRO A 230 0.46 -1.50 11.42
N ARG A 231 -0.24 -0.90 10.46
CA ARG A 231 -1.56 -0.30 10.68
C ARG A 231 -2.63 -1.35 10.92
N ALA A 232 -2.60 -2.47 10.18
CA ALA A 232 -3.50 -3.60 10.38
C ALA A 232 -3.30 -4.24 11.77
N ALA A 233 -2.04 -4.45 12.19
CA ALA A 233 -1.73 -4.93 13.54
C ALA A 233 -2.22 -3.97 14.63
N ALA A 234 -2.07 -2.65 14.45
CA ALA A 234 -2.60 -1.65 15.38
C ALA A 234 -4.13 -1.70 15.47
N TRP A 235 -4.83 -1.93 14.37
CA TRP A 235 -6.28 -2.15 14.38
C TRP A 235 -6.66 -3.40 15.19
N CYS A 236 -5.96 -4.52 15.01
CA CYS A 236 -6.21 -5.73 15.78
C CYS A 236 -6.00 -5.50 17.27
N ALA A 237 -4.92 -4.81 17.64
CA ALA A 237 -4.59 -4.52 19.03
C ALA A 237 -5.64 -3.59 19.68
N ASP A 238 -5.94 -2.45 19.04
CA ASP A 238 -6.81 -1.43 19.63
C ASP A 238 -8.29 -1.83 19.62
N ALA A 239 -8.76 -2.58 18.60
CA ALA A 239 -10.14 -2.99 18.45
C ALA A 239 -10.44 -4.39 19.03
N GLY A 240 -9.42 -5.10 19.56
CA GLY A 240 -9.59 -6.43 20.14
C GLY A 240 -9.93 -7.51 19.11
N LEU A 241 -9.29 -7.48 17.94
CA LEU A 241 -9.60 -8.39 16.83
C LEU A 241 -8.71 -9.66 16.82
N TRP A 242 -7.89 -9.88 17.86
CA TRP A 242 -6.96 -11.01 17.88
C TRP A 242 -7.65 -12.37 17.86
N ASP A 243 -8.89 -12.49 18.40
CA ASP A 243 -9.67 -13.74 18.29
C ASP A 243 -10.06 -14.04 16.85
N GLN A 244 -10.44 -12.99 16.07
CA GLN A 244 -10.72 -13.16 14.64
C GLN A 244 -9.44 -13.44 13.83
N ALA A 245 -8.29 -12.91 14.26
CA ALA A 245 -7.01 -13.16 13.63
C ALA A 245 -6.48 -14.58 13.92
N ALA A 246 -6.77 -15.12 15.10
CA ALA A 246 -6.40 -16.49 15.48
C ALA A 246 -7.26 -17.56 14.78
N ASP A 247 -8.51 -17.23 14.47
CA ASP A 247 -9.44 -18.14 13.81
C ASP A 247 -9.11 -18.26 12.31
N GLU A 248 -8.65 -19.43 11.87
CA GLU A 248 -8.28 -19.70 10.47
C GLU A 248 -9.44 -19.50 9.48
N ARG A 249 -10.69 -19.66 9.92
CA ARG A 249 -11.86 -19.45 9.07
C ARG A 249 -12.22 -17.98 8.92
N LEU A 250 -12.00 -17.17 9.96
CA LEU A 250 -12.31 -15.75 9.97
C LEU A 250 -11.15 -14.89 9.44
N ARG A 251 -9.91 -15.33 9.65
CA ARG A 251 -8.71 -14.55 9.30
C ARG A 251 -8.68 -14.07 7.83
N PRO A 252 -9.02 -14.86 6.81
CA PRO A 252 -9.03 -14.37 5.43
C PRO A 252 -10.02 -13.23 5.19
N ALA A 253 -11.18 -13.26 5.85
CA ALA A 253 -12.15 -12.16 5.80
C ALA A 253 -11.64 -10.93 6.56
N LEU A 254 -11.03 -11.12 7.75
CA LEU A 254 -10.38 -10.06 8.51
C LEU A 254 -9.28 -9.36 7.72
N VAL A 255 -8.45 -10.11 7.00
CA VAL A 255 -7.42 -9.56 6.10
C VAL A 255 -8.03 -8.64 5.06
N GLY A 256 -9.12 -9.06 4.42
CA GLY A 256 -9.86 -8.23 3.46
C GLY A 256 -10.37 -6.95 4.08
N GLU A 257 -10.96 -7.03 5.28
CA GLU A 257 -11.50 -5.90 6.03
C GLU A 257 -10.41 -4.94 6.52
N LEU A 258 -9.29 -5.45 7.01
CA LEU A 258 -8.17 -4.63 7.44
C LEU A 258 -7.55 -3.87 6.27
N LEU A 259 -7.32 -4.52 5.13
CA LEU A 259 -6.82 -3.85 3.92
C LEU A 259 -7.80 -2.78 3.43
N ARG A 260 -9.12 -3.05 3.49
CA ARG A 260 -10.18 -2.09 3.18
C ARG A 260 -10.08 -0.84 4.06
N VAL A 261 -10.01 -1.03 5.37
CA VAL A 261 -10.02 0.08 6.35
C VAL A 261 -8.71 0.85 6.35
N VAL A 262 -7.58 0.16 6.26
CA VAL A 262 -6.24 0.76 6.19
C VAL A 262 -6.07 1.54 4.90
N ALA A 263 -6.58 1.04 3.77
CA ALA A 263 -6.41 1.63 2.44
C ALA A 263 -4.99 2.20 2.26
N PRO A 264 -3.95 1.36 2.05
CA PRO A 264 -2.55 1.80 2.06
C PRO A 264 -2.28 2.95 1.08
N SER A 265 -2.87 2.88 -0.11
CA SER A 265 -2.92 3.97 -1.10
C SER A 265 -4.29 4.64 -1.03
N PRO A 266 -4.50 5.62 -0.14
CA PRO A 266 -5.82 6.20 0.09
C PRO A 266 -6.33 7.02 -1.08
N LEU A 267 -5.44 7.45 -1.96
CA LEU A 267 -5.71 8.30 -3.12
C LEU A 267 -5.09 7.71 -4.38
N LEU A 268 -5.82 7.81 -5.49
CA LEU A 268 -5.31 7.49 -6.82
C LEU A 268 -5.53 8.72 -7.73
N PRO A 269 -4.51 9.56 -7.93
CA PRO A 269 -4.58 10.68 -8.88
C PRO A 269 -4.60 10.14 -10.31
N ARG A 270 -5.52 10.68 -11.11
CA ARG A 270 -5.70 10.37 -12.54
C ARG A 270 -5.94 11.66 -13.32
N VAL A 271 -5.82 11.61 -14.64
CA VAL A 271 -6.21 12.67 -15.56
C VAL A 271 -7.12 12.05 -16.62
N ALA A 272 -8.22 12.72 -16.93
CA ALA A 272 -9.12 12.29 -18.00
C ALA A 272 -8.48 12.55 -19.36
N ALA A 273 -8.46 11.55 -20.25
CA ALA A 273 -7.95 11.69 -21.61
C ALA A 273 -9.02 12.18 -22.57
N ALA A 274 -10.30 12.05 -22.23
CA ALA A 274 -11.45 12.51 -23.01
C ALA A 274 -12.59 12.90 -22.09
N ASP A 275 -13.57 13.59 -22.64
CA ASP A 275 -14.80 13.96 -21.94
C ASP A 275 -15.58 12.72 -21.49
N ALA A 276 -16.18 12.80 -20.31
CA ALA A 276 -16.95 11.73 -19.70
C ALA A 276 -17.98 12.31 -18.71
N ASP A 277 -18.82 11.44 -18.16
CA ASP A 277 -19.71 11.76 -17.03
C ASP A 277 -19.43 10.82 -15.87
N LEU A 278 -19.41 11.35 -14.66
CA LEU A 278 -19.31 10.59 -13.42
C LEU A 278 -20.44 10.99 -12.49
N ASP A 279 -21.47 10.18 -12.44
CA ASP A 279 -22.59 10.36 -11.50
C ASP A 279 -23.28 11.76 -11.71
N GLY A 280 -23.48 12.15 -12.96
CA GLY A 280 -24.04 13.45 -13.35
C GLY A 280 -23.06 14.63 -13.24
N CYS A 281 -21.79 14.38 -12.90
CA CYS A 281 -20.74 15.38 -12.91
C CYS A 281 -19.97 15.30 -14.23
N PRO A 282 -20.05 16.33 -15.10
CA PRO A 282 -19.29 16.33 -16.34
C PRO A 282 -17.78 16.39 -16.05
N VAL A 283 -17.03 15.48 -16.68
CA VAL A 283 -15.57 15.40 -16.66
C VAL A 283 -15.07 15.79 -18.03
N ARG A 284 -14.12 16.70 -18.13
CA ARG A 284 -13.52 17.14 -19.40
C ARG A 284 -12.13 16.53 -19.58
N ALA A 285 -11.71 16.39 -20.82
CA ALA A 285 -10.33 16.06 -21.13
C ALA A 285 -9.36 17.00 -20.39
N GLY A 286 -8.33 16.46 -19.75
CA GLY A 286 -7.38 17.21 -18.92
C GLY A 286 -7.81 17.43 -17.46
N ASP A 287 -9.05 17.15 -17.07
CA ASP A 287 -9.47 17.24 -15.67
C ASP A 287 -8.68 16.26 -14.78
N ARG A 288 -8.27 16.77 -13.63
CA ARG A 288 -7.61 15.94 -12.60
C ARG A 288 -8.65 15.21 -11.75
N LEU A 289 -8.62 13.90 -11.79
CA LEU A 289 -9.47 13.04 -10.95
C LEU A 289 -8.70 12.60 -9.72
N ILE A 290 -9.15 12.97 -8.54
CA ILE A 290 -8.61 12.50 -7.27
C ILE A 290 -9.55 11.40 -6.75
N LEU A 291 -9.22 10.17 -7.06
CA LEU A 291 -10.02 9.02 -6.68
C LEU A 291 -9.68 8.64 -5.22
N VAL A 292 -10.65 8.76 -4.32
CA VAL A 292 -10.44 8.57 -2.88
C VAL A 292 -10.80 7.14 -2.49
N ALA A 293 -9.85 6.20 -2.66
CA ALA A 293 -10.03 4.77 -2.39
C ALA A 293 -10.55 4.51 -0.97
N ARG A 294 -10.03 5.24 0.04
CA ARG A 294 -10.47 5.14 1.43
C ARG A 294 -11.96 5.43 1.61
N HIS A 295 -12.52 6.40 0.88
CA HIS A 295 -13.93 6.75 0.97
C HIS A 295 -14.78 5.79 0.15
N ALA A 296 -14.36 5.46 -1.07
CA ALA A 296 -15.04 4.51 -1.94
C ALA A 296 -15.18 3.11 -1.29
N ALA A 297 -14.16 2.68 -0.55
CA ALA A 297 -14.18 1.44 0.23
C ALA A 297 -14.87 1.58 1.61
N ARG A 298 -15.54 2.70 1.90
CA ARG A 298 -16.27 2.98 3.16
C ARG A 298 -15.42 2.85 4.43
N ALA A 299 -14.11 2.93 4.32
CA ALA A 299 -13.17 2.77 5.44
C ALA A 299 -13.37 3.80 6.57
N HIS A 300 -13.93 4.96 6.25
CA HIS A 300 -14.20 6.04 7.20
C HIS A 300 -15.49 5.81 8.04
N ALA A 301 -16.41 4.99 7.53
CA ALA A 301 -17.73 4.75 8.14
C ALA A 301 -17.78 3.39 8.85
N GLU A 302 -17.29 2.34 8.21
CA GLU A 302 -17.45 0.95 8.65
C GLU A 302 -16.13 0.41 9.21
N PRO A 303 -16.11 -0.08 10.48
CA PRO A 303 -14.94 -0.72 11.07
C PRO A 303 -14.67 -2.09 10.41
N PRO A 304 -13.47 -2.66 10.58
CA PRO A 304 -13.20 -4.02 10.12
C PRO A 304 -13.96 -5.04 10.99
N ASP A 305 -14.65 -5.98 10.35
CA ASP A 305 -15.31 -7.11 11.03
C ASP A 305 -15.36 -8.33 10.10
N ALA A 306 -14.64 -9.40 10.47
CA ALA A 306 -14.61 -10.63 9.69
C ALA A 306 -15.93 -11.42 9.73
N ARG A 307 -16.77 -11.18 10.72
CA ARG A 307 -18.09 -11.86 10.84
C ARG A 307 -19.14 -11.24 9.93
N HIS A 308 -18.98 -9.94 9.64
CA HIS A 308 -19.87 -9.18 8.76
C HIS A 308 -19.01 -8.36 7.78
N PRO A 309 -18.26 -9.02 6.88
CA PRO A 309 -17.35 -8.31 5.99
C PRO A 309 -18.11 -7.47 4.97
N ALA A 310 -17.51 -6.36 4.57
CA ALA A 310 -18.05 -5.56 3.47
C ALA A 310 -18.15 -6.39 2.18
N PRO A 311 -19.13 -6.09 1.31
CA PRO A 311 -19.24 -6.79 0.03
C PRO A 311 -17.92 -6.81 -0.73
N PRO A 312 -17.52 -7.93 -1.37
CA PRO A 312 -16.24 -8.03 -2.08
C PRO A 312 -16.03 -6.93 -3.13
N ALA A 313 -17.10 -6.45 -3.76
CA ALA A 313 -17.07 -5.35 -4.71
C ALA A 313 -16.62 -4.02 -4.07
N VAL A 314 -16.86 -3.82 -2.77
CA VAL A 314 -16.42 -2.65 -1.99
C VAL A 314 -15.02 -2.87 -1.43
N ALA A 315 -14.78 -4.02 -0.79
CA ALA A 315 -13.52 -4.32 -0.14
C ALA A 315 -12.33 -4.35 -1.10
N ARG A 316 -12.56 -4.77 -2.36
CA ARG A 316 -11.51 -4.85 -3.39
C ARG A 316 -11.13 -3.51 -4.01
N LEU A 317 -11.90 -2.45 -3.83
CA LEU A 317 -11.62 -1.13 -4.43
C LEU A 317 -10.28 -0.53 -3.97
N VAL A 318 -9.76 -0.92 -2.83
CA VAL A 318 -8.41 -0.52 -2.38
C VAL A 318 -7.30 -1.04 -3.28
N PHE A 319 -7.58 -2.06 -4.08
CA PHE A 319 -6.69 -2.59 -5.11
C PHE A 319 -6.98 -2.03 -6.51
N GLY A 320 -7.86 -1.03 -6.62
CA GLY A 320 -8.32 -0.50 -7.89
C GLY A 320 -9.35 -1.39 -8.58
N ALA A 321 -9.62 -1.10 -9.86
CA ALA A 321 -10.57 -1.83 -10.69
C ALA A 321 -10.14 -1.83 -12.17
N GLY A 322 -10.75 -2.72 -12.98
CA GLY A 322 -10.49 -2.81 -14.42
C GLY A 322 -9.12 -3.39 -14.77
N GLY A 323 -8.62 -3.07 -15.94
CA GLY A 323 -7.37 -3.61 -16.48
C GLY A 323 -6.12 -3.31 -15.64
N HIS A 324 -6.15 -2.22 -14.87
CA HIS A 324 -5.08 -1.79 -13.98
C HIS A 324 -5.30 -2.13 -12.49
N ALA A 325 -6.19 -3.07 -12.18
CA ALA A 325 -6.31 -3.59 -10.82
C ALA A 325 -4.96 -4.16 -10.34
N CYS A 326 -4.68 -4.02 -9.05
CA CYS A 326 -3.39 -4.39 -8.46
C CYS A 326 -3.03 -5.87 -8.72
N LEU A 327 -1.88 -6.13 -9.33
CA LEU A 327 -1.34 -7.47 -9.52
C LEU A 327 -0.90 -8.13 -8.21
N GLY A 328 -0.37 -7.32 -7.28
CA GLY A 328 0.10 -7.78 -5.97
C GLY A 328 -1.00 -8.02 -4.93
N ALA A 329 -2.29 -7.97 -5.30
CA ALA A 329 -3.39 -8.11 -4.34
C ALA A 329 -3.38 -9.45 -3.60
N ARG A 330 -2.99 -10.54 -4.27
CA ARG A 330 -2.84 -11.88 -3.66
C ARG A 330 -1.66 -11.90 -2.71
N LEU A 331 -0.51 -11.38 -3.13
CA LEU A 331 0.70 -11.27 -2.31
C LEU A 331 0.42 -10.47 -1.04
N ALA A 332 -0.16 -9.28 -1.16
CA ALA A 332 -0.49 -8.42 -0.02
C ALA A 332 -1.42 -9.11 1.00
N ARG A 333 -2.40 -9.90 0.51
CA ARG A 333 -3.30 -10.67 1.37
C ARG A 333 -2.57 -11.80 2.09
N ALA A 334 -1.72 -12.57 1.38
CA ALA A 334 -0.96 -13.66 1.97
C ALA A 334 0.03 -13.14 3.03
N GLN A 335 0.76 -12.06 2.75
CA GLN A 335 1.67 -11.46 3.71
C GLN A 335 0.96 -10.95 4.96
N LEU A 336 -0.21 -10.31 4.82
CA LEU A 336 -0.99 -9.86 5.97
C LEU A 336 -1.58 -11.04 6.73
N ASP A 337 -2.09 -12.07 6.05
CA ASP A 337 -2.62 -13.30 6.68
C ASP A 337 -1.58 -13.96 7.57
N ASP A 338 -0.38 -14.24 7.03
CA ASP A 338 0.71 -14.85 7.77
C ASP A 338 1.21 -13.95 8.91
N THR A 339 1.25 -12.62 8.70
CA THR A 339 1.61 -11.68 9.76
C THR A 339 0.62 -11.70 10.92
N LEU A 340 -0.68 -11.75 10.63
CA LEU A 340 -1.73 -11.84 11.66
C LEU A 340 -1.70 -13.20 12.36
N ALA A 341 -1.48 -14.28 11.62
CA ALA A 341 -1.32 -15.63 12.18
C ALA A 341 -0.14 -15.68 13.17
N ALA A 342 0.98 -15.08 12.80
CA ALA A 342 2.18 -15.05 13.66
C ALA A 342 2.01 -14.14 14.89
N LEU A 343 1.25 -13.05 14.80
CA LEU A 343 1.01 -12.12 15.91
C LEU A 343 -0.11 -12.61 16.86
N ALA A 344 -1.10 -13.34 16.36
CA ALA A 344 -2.29 -13.70 17.11
C ALA A 344 -2.02 -14.46 18.42
N PRO A 345 -1.07 -15.43 18.51
CA PRO A 345 -0.74 -16.10 19.77
C PRO A 345 -0.27 -15.15 20.86
N HIS A 346 0.43 -14.08 20.49
CA HIS A 346 1.00 -13.10 21.42
C HIS A 346 -0.02 -12.02 21.81
N ARG A 347 -1.10 -11.82 21.05
CA ARG A 347 -2.15 -10.79 21.25
C ARG A 347 -1.55 -9.42 21.59
N PRO A 348 -0.57 -8.90 20.82
CA PRO A 348 0.22 -7.78 21.27
C PRO A 348 -0.61 -6.50 21.38
N ALA A 349 -0.28 -5.67 22.39
CA ALA A 349 -0.78 -4.30 22.54
C ALA A 349 0.22 -3.29 21.99
N VAL A 350 -0.28 -2.16 21.50
CA VAL A 350 0.58 -1.06 21.04
C VAL A 350 1.12 -0.29 22.23
N VAL A 351 2.44 -0.29 22.40
CA VAL A 351 3.17 0.45 23.43
C VAL A 351 3.47 1.87 22.98
N ARG A 352 3.95 2.01 21.72
CA ARG A 352 4.36 3.31 21.17
C ARG A 352 4.07 3.37 19.68
N ALA A 353 3.64 4.55 19.21
CA ALA A 353 3.38 4.79 17.79
C ALA A 353 3.80 6.21 17.39
N ARG A 354 4.61 6.34 16.35
CA ARG A 354 5.06 7.60 15.76
C ARG A 354 4.73 7.62 14.29
N VAL A 355 4.03 8.68 13.84
CA VAL A 355 3.66 8.84 12.42
C VAL A 355 4.89 9.24 11.60
N ASP A 356 5.03 8.64 10.43
CA ASP A 356 6.00 9.08 9.43
C ASP A 356 5.38 10.22 8.60
N ARG A 357 5.98 11.41 8.69
CA ARG A 357 5.55 12.59 7.94
C ARG A 357 6.26 12.73 6.59
N ALA A 358 7.32 11.96 6.39
CA ALA A 358 8.15 12.00 5.19
C ALA A 358 7.86 10.85 4.22
N ALA A 359 7.09 9.85 4.65
CA ALA A 359 6.74 8.71 3.81
C ALA A 359 5.82 9.11 2.65
N ALA A 360 5.94 8.41 1.53
CA ALA A 360 5.07 8.57 0.37
C ALA A 360 3.60 8.25 0.67
N LEU A 361 3.36 7.26 1.51
CA LEU A 361 2.03 6.83 1.91
C LEU A 361 1.82 7.04 3.41
N PRO A 362 0.59 7.34 3.85
CA PRO A 362 0.29 7.48 5.27
C PRO A 362 0.63 6.22 6.05
N GLY A 363 1.59 6.32 6.98
CA GLY A 363 2.12 5.19 7.73
C GLY A 363 2.77 5.58 9.05
N TRP A 364 3.29 4.59 9.73
CA TRP A 364 4.05 4.76 10.95
C TRP A 364 5.55 4.83 10.64
N ARG A 365 6.24 5.74 11.32
CA ARG A 365 7.72 5.75 11.39
C ARG A 365 8.22 4.66 12.34
N SER A 366 7.47 4.42 13.43
CA SER A 366 7.65 3.30 14.34
C SER A 366 6.32 2.90 14.95
N LEU A 367 6.08 1.60 15.10
CA LEU A 367 4.95 1.02 15.82
C LEU A 367 5.46 -0.11 16.71
N THR A 368 5.72 0.20 17.97
CA THR A 368 6.23 -0.76 18.95
C THR A 368 5.07 -1.47 19.63
N VAL A 369 5.13 -2.79 19.64
CA VAL A 369 4.15 -3.67 20.29
C VAL A 369 4.81 -4.57 21.31
N ARG A 370 4.04 -5.05 22.30
CA ARG A 370 4.47 -6.02 23.32
C ARG A 370 3.35 -7.05 23.51
N ALA A 371 3.70 -8.31 23.73
CA ALA A 371 2.75 -9.36 24.06
C ALA A 371 1.95 -9.01 25.33
N THR A 372 0.63 -9.24 25.30
CA THR A 372 -0.24 -9.03 26.47
C THR A 372 -0.49 -10.31 27.25
N ARG A 373 -0.20 -11.46 26.64
CA ARG A 373 -0.30 -12.78 27.26
C ARG A 373 1.00 -13.52 26.96
N PRO A 374 1.71 -14.06 27.97
CA PRO A 374 2.81 -14.96 27.69
C PRO A 374 2.29 -16.17 26.92
N PRO A 375 3.08 -16.78 26.04
CA PRO A 375 2.72 -18.05 25.43
C PRO A 375 2.37 -19.02 26.56
N THR A 376 1.22 -19.67 26.47
CA THR A 376 0.92 -20.80 27.35
C THR A 376 1.99 -21.84 27.07
N GLU A 377 2.82 -22.14 28.06
CA GLU A 377 3.68 -23.33 28.01
C GLU A 377 2.78 -24.51 27.66
N ASN A 378 3.01 -25.10 26.49
CA ASN A 378 2.41 -26.36 26.14
C ASN A 378 2.94 -27.38 27.15
N ARG A 379 2.08 -27.77 28.10
CA ARG A 379 2.29 -28.93 28.92
C ARG A 379 2.08 -30.19 28.07
#